data_6fc8f04da8bc305e67b94b74af2cf850
#
_entry.id   6fc8f04da8bc305e67b94b74af2cf850
#
_cell.length_a   1.000
_cell.length_b   1.000
_cell.length_c   1.000
_cell.angle_alpha   90.00
_cell.angle_beta   90.00
_cell.angle_gamma   90.00
#
_symmetry.space_group_name_H-M   'P 1'
#
loop_
_entity.id
_entity.type
_entity.pdbx_description
1 polymer ?
#
loop_
_entity_poly.entity_id
_entity_poly.type
_entity_poly.pdbx_seq_one_letter_code
_entity_poly.pdbx_strand_id
1 'polypeptide(L)'
;MASVAFLGTGLLGGAMVEGMLRRGDQVTVWNRTEAKARALEALGAKVAATPGDAVAGADRVHMTLPDDAIVDQIVAAFTPRLAAGAIVIDHTTASPQGTKARIPRLNAAGVKFLHAPVFMSPQMARDSIGLMLVSGPQALYDAMLAPLSAMTGEVWYLGEEGDRAAAYKIFGNSMLFVIAAGVTDVFAMAKGLGIPATDALTVFSKFQPGGLIKARGDKMARRDFSATFELKMARKDMRLMLEAATGQPMVVLPGIAKAMDEAIAKGHGQDDLGAIAAAVVK
;
A
#
# COMPACT_ATOMS: atom_id res chain seq x y z
N MET A 1 15.51 18.57 -19.47
CA MET A 1 14.47 17.57 -19.13
C MET A 1 15.18 16.29 -18.79
N ALA A 2 14.80 15.63 -17.68
CA ALA A 2 15.41 14.35 -17.29
C ALA A 2 14.89 13.22 -18.18
N SER A 3 15.76 12.27 -18.54
CA SER A 3 15.39 11.03 -19.21
C SER A 3 14.91 10.02 -18.17
N VAL A 4 13.69 9.51 -18.32
CA VAL A 4 13.06 8.61 -17.37
C VAL A 4 12.78 7.26 -18.01
N ALA A 5 13.18 6.17 -17.34
CA ALA A 5 12.70 4.84 -17.67
C ALA A 5 11.57 4.44 -16.73
N PHE A 6 10.52 3.78 -17.24
CA PHE A 6 9.45 3.23 -16.42
C PHE A 6 9.18 1.77 -16.78
N LEU A 7 9.37 0.86 -15.82
CA LEU A 7 9.26 -0.58 -15.99
C LEU A 7 8.00 -1.09 -15.28
N GLY A 8 7.08 -1.68 -16.04
CA GLY A 8 5.80 -2.15 -15.51
C GLY A 8 4.68 -1.12 -15.70
N THR A 9 3.99 -1.21 -16.84
CA THR A 9 2.88 -0.35 -17.23
C THR A 9 1.52 -1.02 -17.01
N GLY A 10 1.32 -1.58 -15.80
CA GLY A 10 0.01 -2.03 -15.32
C GLY A 10 -0.92 -0.85 -15.06
N LEU A 11 -2.05 -1.08 -14.38
CA LEU A 11 -3.02 -0.02 -14.08
C LEU A 11 -2.37 1.19 -13.38
N LEU A 12 -1.57 0.96 -12.36
CA LEU A 12 -0.92 2.04 -11.61
C LEU A 12 0.27 2.62 -12.37
N GLY A 13 1.18 1.77 -12.86
CA GLY A 13 2.38 2.23 -13.57
C GLY A 13 2.05 2.99 -14.85
N GLY A 14 1.06 2.53 -15.63
CA GLY A 14 0.56 3.26 -16.79
C GLY A 14 0.04 4.65 -16.41
N ALA A 15 -0.75 4.74 -15.33
CA ALA A 15 -1.28 6.02 -14.84
C ALA A 15 -0.17 6.97 -14.34
N MET A 16 0.89 6.44 -13.68
CA MET A 16 2.06 7.24 -13.33
C MET A 16 2.78 7.79 -14.56
N VAL A 17 2.96 6.96 -15.60
CA VAL A 17 3.56 7.40 -16.89
C VAL A 17 2.71 8.47 -17.55
N GLU A 18 1.39 8.30 -17.60
CA GLU A 18 0.49 9.33 -18.12
C GLU A 18 0.68 10.67 -17.38
N GLY A 19 0.76 10.66 -16.05
CA GLY A 19 1.04 11.84 -15.25
C GLY A 19 2.39 12.46 -15.57
N MET A 20 3.46 11.66 -15.73
CA MET A 20 4.80 12.13 -16.12
C MET A 20 4.80 12.80 -17.50
N LEU A 21 4.18 12.16 -18.49
CA LEU A 21 4.08 12.69 -19.86
C LEU A 21 3.34 14.03 -19.90
N ARG A 22 2.24 14.17 -19.14
CA ARG A 22 1.50 15.45 -19.02
C ARG A 22 2.33 16.57 -18.42
N ARG A 23 3.31 16.26 -17.56
CA ARG A 23 4.25 17.22 -17.00
C ARG A 23 5.44 17.54 -17.92
N GLY A 24 5.51 16.86 -19.08
CA GLY A 24 6.58 17.06 -20.06
C GLY A 24 7.83 16.21 -19.84
N ASP A 25 7.80 15.19 -18.96
CA ASP A 25 8.89 14.24 -18.82
C ASP A 25 9.08 13.42 -20.11
N GLN A 26 10.32 13.09 -20.47
CA GLN A 26 10.62 12.15 -21.54
C GLN A 26 10.68 10.73 -20.97
N VAL A 27 9.67 9.92 -21.27
CA VAL A 27 9.54 8.60 -20.63
C VAL A 27 9.73 7.49 -21.66
N THR A 28 10.71 6.60 -21.39
CA THR A 28 10.85 5.32 -22.09
C THR A 28 10.23 4.22 -21.23
N VAL A 29 9.30 3.47 -21.77
CA VAL A 29 8.55 2.45 -21.04
C VAL A 29 8.90 1.03 -21.51
N TRP A 30 8.85 0.11 -20.57
CA TRP A 30 8.89 -1.32 -20.86
C TRP A 30 7.85 -2.06 -20.01
N ASN A 31 7.22 -3.09 -20.62
CA ASN A 31 6.35 -4.00 -19.90
C ASN A 31 6.42 -5.40 -20.51
N ARG A 32 6.38 -6.45 -19.68
CA ARG A 32 6.40 -7.85 -20.13
C ARG A 32 5.30 -8.14 -21.18
N THR A 33 4.11 -7.60 -20.99
CA THR A 33 3.04 -7.60 -22.00
C THR A 33 3.17 -6.30 -22.81
N GLU A 34 3.80 -6.39 -23.97
CA GLU A 34 4.16 -5.25 -24.82
C GLU A 34 2.97 -4.33 -25.14
N ALA A 35 1.80 -4.89 -25.38
CA ALA A 35 0.58 -4.12 -25.68
C ALA A 35 0.25 -3.07 -24.59
N LYS A 36 0.58 -3.34 -23.33
CA LYS A 36 0.39 -2.38 -22.22
C LYS A 36 1.36 -1.20 -22.30
N ALA A 37 2.57 -1.41 -22.80
CA ALA A 37 3.53 -0.34 -23.03
C ALA A 37 3.15 0.47 -24.28
N ARG A 38 2.78 -0.20 -25.37
CA ARG A 38 2.35 0.44 -26.63
C ARG A 38 1.12 1.32 -26.48
N ALA A 39 0.22 1.00 -25.55
CA ALA A 39 -0.93 1.86 -25.26
C ALA A 39 -0.53 3.28 -24.81
N LEU A 40 0.71 3.50 -24.38
CA LEU A 40 1.22 4.79 -23.95
C LEU A 40 1.96 5.56 -25.07
N GLU A 41 2.20 4.94 -26.24
CA GLU A 41 2.86 5.59 -27.39
C GLU A 41 2.05 6.79 -27.90
N ALA A 42 0.74 6.66 -27.96
CA ALA A 42 -0.14 7.74 -28.37
C ALA A 42 -0.09 8.98 -27.43
N LEU A 43 0.41 8.78 -26.21
CA LEU A 43 0.61 9.85 -25.22
C LEU A 43 2.05 10.40 -25.22
N GLY A 44 2.92 9.88 -26.07
CA GLY A 44 4.29 10.33 -26.24
C GLY A 44 5.37 9.49 -25.55
N ALA A 45 5.02 8.34 -24.95
CA ALA A 45 6.04 7.42 -24.41
C ALA A 45 6.83 6.73 -25.52
N LYS A 46 8.11 6.48 -25.30
CA LYS A 46 8.92 5.59 -26.14
C LYS A 46 8.83 4.17 -25.60
N VAL A 47 8.58 3.17 -26.45
CA VAL A 47 8.51 1.77 -26.05
C VAL A 47 9.85 1.08 -26.33
N ALA A 48 10.40 0.44 -25.30
CA ALA A 48 11.63 -0.37 -25.40
C ALA A 48 11.30 -1.86 -25.55
N ALA A 49 12.13 -2.59 -26.27
CA ALA A 49 11.97 -4.03 -26.47
C ALA A 49 12.39 -4.85 -25.25
N THR A 50 13.38 -4.38 -24.48
CA THR A 50 13.91 -5.06 -23.29
C THR A 50 14.00 -4.08 -22.11
N PRO A 51 14.05 -4.60 -20.85
CA PRO A 51 14.29 -3.76 -19.68
C PRO A 51 15.61 -2.98 -19.80
N GLY A 52 16.66 -3.60 -20.33
CA GLY A 52 17.97 -2.98 -20.54
C GLY A 52 17.91 -1.82 -21.55
N ASP A 53 17.11 -1.96 -22.62
CA ASP A 53 16.95 -0.88 -23.60
C ASP A 53 16.18 0.30 -23.00
N ALA A 54 15.22 0.03 -22.11
CA ALA A 54 14.46 1.07 -21.46
C ALA A 54 15.32 1.96 -20.55
N VAL A 55 16.28 1.38 -19.83
CA VAL A 55 17.11 2.12 -18.86
C VAL A 55 18.37 2.72 -19.46
N ALA A 56 18.70 2.38 -20.71
CA ALA A 56 19.90 2.89 -21.36
C ALA A 56 19.84 4.42 -21.51
N GLY A 57 20.74 5.14 -20.82
CA GLY A 57 20.79 6.61 -20.82
C GLY A 57 19.71 7.29 -19.97
N ALA A 58 18.96 6.57 -19.15
CA ALA A 58 18.02 7.16 -18.22
C ALA A 58 18.73 7.75 -16.99
N ASP A 59 18.31 8.94 -16.57
CA ASP A 59 18.77 9.57 -15.33
C ASP A 59 18.15 8.92 -14.09
N ARG A 60 16.93 8.44 -14.23
CA ARG A 60 16.19 7.72 -13.19
C ARG A 60 15.31 6.61 -13.77
N VAL A 61 15.14 5.54 -13.01
CA VAL A 61 14.37 4.36 -13.37
C VAL A 61 13.27 4.15 -12.35
N HIS A 62 12.03 4.17 -12.78
CA HIS A 62 10.87 3.86 -11.94
C HIS A 62 10.34 2.46 -12.26
N MET A 63 9.86 1.73 -11.24
CA MET A 63 9.30 0.40 -11.41
C MET A 63 7.99 0.23 -10.65
N THR A 64 7.01 -0.47 -11.25
CA THR A 64 5.82 -1.01 -10.59
C THR A 64 5.60 -2.44 -11.07
N LEU A 65 6.06 -3.40 -10.28
CA LEU A 65 6.12 -4.81 -10.67
C LEU A 65 5.22 -5.66 -9.75
N PRO A 66 4.93 -6.94 -10.09
CA PRO A 66 4.01 -7.77 -9.30
C PRO A 66 4.51 -8.12 -7.90
N ASP A 67 5.78 -8.49 -7.75
CA ASP A 67 6.35 -9.06 -6.52
C ASP A 67 7.88 -8.95 -6.47
N ASP A 68 8.46 -9.37 -5.33
CA ASP A 68 9.91 -9.34 -5.05
C ASP A 68 10.73 -10.13 -6.08
N ALA A 69 10.27 -11.32 -6.49
CA ALA A 69 11.00 -12.17 -7.41
C ALA A 69 11.12 -11.50 -8.78
N ILE A 70 10.05 -10.89 -9.26
CA ILE A 70 10.04 -10.14 -10.52
C ILE A 70 10.88 -8.87 -10.42
N VAL A 71 10.86 -8.15 -9.28
CA VAL A 71 11.75 -7.01 -9.05
C VAL A 71 13.21 -7.44 -9.20
N ASP A 72 13.62 -8.50 -8.51
CA ASP A 72 15.00 -9.00 -8.57
C ASP A 72 15.41 -9.46 -9.98
N GLN A 73 14.52 -10.15 -10.68
CA GLN A 73 14.75 -10.59 -12.07
C GLN A 73 14.95 -9.40 -13.02
N ILE A 74 14.07 -8.39 -12.93
CA ILE A 74 14.09 -7.22 -13.82
C ILE A 74 15.30 -6.33 -13.54
N VAL A 75 15.63 -6.11 -12.26
CA VAL A 75 16.83 -5.37 -11.87
C VAL A 75 18.09 -6.06 -12.40
N ALA A 76 18.21 -7.36 -12.23
CA ALA A 76 19.34 -8.11 -12.76
C ALA A 76 19.44 -7.99 -14.30
N ALA A 77 18.31 -8.04 -15.01
CA ALA A 77 18.28 -7.95 -16.47
C ALA A 77 18.72 -6.57 -17.00
N PHE A 78 18.40 -5.47 -16.31
CA PHE A 78 18.77 -4.14 -16.80
C PHE A 78 20.11 -3.59 -16.23
N THR A 79 20.58 -4.08 -15.08
CA THR A 79 21.80 -3.58 -14.43
C THR A 79 23.00 -3.43 -15.38
N PRO A 80 23.28 -4.37 -16.31
CA PRO A 80 24.42 -4.23 -17.24
C PRO A 80 24.31 -3.02 -18.18
N ARG A 81 23.13 -2.45 -18.35
CA ARG A 81 22.85 -1.30 -19.24
C ARG A 81 22.44 -0.03 -18.49
N LEU A 82 22.38 -0.12 -17.15
CA LEU A 82 22.02 1.03 -16.33
C LEU A 82 23.07 2.12 -16.47
N ALA A 83 22.64 3.36 -16.72
CA ALA A 83 23.55 4.50 -16.82
C ALA A 83 24.26 4.74 -15.48
N ALA A 84 25.55 5.10 -15.54
CA ALA A 84 26.32 5.43 -14.35
C ALA A 84 25.64 6.59 -13.60
N GLY A 85 25.36 6.38 -12.32
CA GLY A 85 24.72 7.40 -11.48
C GLY A 85 23.19 7.41 -11.50
N ALA A 86 22.53 6.67 -12.41
CA ALA A 86 21.08 6.56 -12.43
C ALA A 86 20.54 6.02 -11.09
N ILE A 87 19.40 6.57 -10.67
CA ILE A 87 18.73 6.15 -9.42
C ILE A 87 17.52 5.30 -9.78
N VAL A 88 17.45 4.12 -9.18
CA VAL A 88 16.33 3.17 -9.31
C VAL A 88 15.35 3.41 -8.19
N ILE A 89 14.08 3.66 -8.52
CA ILE A 89 13.00 3.93 -7.60
C ILE A 89 11.93 2.83 -7.78
N ASP A 90 11.75 1.99 -6.77
CA ASP A 90 10.82 0.88 -6.80
C ASP A 90 9.51 1.21 -6.05
N HIS A 91 8.42 1.33 -6.79
CA HIS A 91 7.08 1.57 -6.25
C HIS A 91 6.30 0.27 -6.00
N THR A 92 6.92 -0.88 -6.23
CA THR A 92 6.29 -2.19 -6.03
C THR A 92 5.89 -2.39 -4.57
N THR A 93 4.73 -2.96 -4.33
CA THR A 93 4.41 -3.49 -3.00
C THR A 93 5.21 -4.78 -2.80
N ALA A 94 6.29 -4.68 -2.04
CA ALA A 94 7.25 -5.74 -1.79
C ALA A 94 7.25 -6.16 -0.31
N SER A 95 7.84 -7.31 0.00
CA SER A 95 7.99 -7.74 1.39
C SER A 95 9.08 -6.93 2.11
N PRO A 96 8.89 -6.59 3.40
CA PRO A 96 9.94 -5.92 4.19
C PRO A 96 11.25 -6.71 4.20
N GLN A 97 11.16 -8.03 4.37
CA GLN A 97 12.33 -8.92 4.39
C GLN A 97 13.06 -8.94 3.04
N GLY A 98 12.32 -9.04 1.93
CA GLY A 98 12.88 -9.00 0.58
C GLY A 98 13.57 -7.68 0.29
N THR A 99 12.94 -6.55 0.64
CA THR A 99 13.50 -5.21 0.44
C THR A 99 14.75 -5.00 1.29
N LYS A 100 14.74 -5.44 2.56
CA LYS A 100 15.90 -5.37 3.46
C LYS A 100 17.10 -6.15 2.92
N ALA A 101 16.87 -7.32 2.35
CA ALA A 101 17.95 -8.13 1.74
C ALA A 101 18.43 -7.57 0.39
N ARG A 102 17.52 -6.96 -0.38
CA ARG A 102 17.81 -6.43 -1.72
C ARG A 102 18.74 -5.22 -1.70
N ILE A 103 18.52 -4.26 -0.82
CA ILE A 103 19.25 -2.99 -0.82
C ILE A 103 20.76 -3.16 -0.66
N PRO A 104 21.30 -3.91 0.33
CA PRO A 104 22.75 -4.13 0.43
C PRO A 104 23.35 -4.81 -0.80
N ARG A 105 22.63 -5.78 -1.37
CA ARG A 105 23.06 -6.50 -2.58
C ARG A 105 23.16 -5.55 -3.79
N LEU A 106 22.17 -4.68 -3.98
CA LEU A 106 22.18 -3.69 -5.06
C LEU A 106 23.26 -2.64 -4.86
N ASN A 107 23.46 -2.16 -3.65
CA ASN A 107 24.54 -1.23 -3.33
C ASN A 107 25.92 -1.81 -3.66
N ALA A 108 26.15 -3.10 -3.31
CA ALA A 108 27.39 -3.77 -3.66
C ALA A 108 27.59 -3.93 -5.18
N ALA A 109 26.51 -3.97 -5.96
CA ALA A 109 26.52 -3.97 -7.42
C ALA A 109 26.58 -2.55 -8.03
N GLY A 110 26.72 -1.48 -7.21
CA GLY A 110 26.78 -0.09 -7.65
C GLY A 110 25.41 0.49 -8.07
N VAL A 111 24.30 -0.20 -7.80
CA VAL A 111 22.95 0.29 -8.12
C VAL A 111 22.42 1.17 -6.99
N LYS A 112 22.21 2.45 -7.27
CA LYS A 112 21.56 3.38 -6.36
C LYS A 112 20.06 3.10 -6.31
N PHE A 113 19.54 2.72 -5.14
CA PHE A 113 18.18 2.20 -5.02
C PHE A 113 17.41 2.85 -3.88
N LEU A 114 16.17 3.28 -4.18
CA LEU A 114 15.15 3.71 -3.22
C LEU A 114 13.92 2.80 -3.32
N HIS A 115 13.35 2.43 -2.20
CA HIS A 115 12.04 1.78 -2.15
C HIS A 115 10.96 2.84 -1.85
N ALA A 116 10.00 2.99 -2.75
CA ALA A 116 9.06 4.10 -2.74
C ALA A 116 7.61 3.68 -3.05
N PRO A 117 7.01 2.74 -2.29
CA PRO A 117 5.63 2.30 -2.50
C PRO A 117 4.63 3.43 -2.22
N VAL A 118 3.43 3.33 -2.82
CA VAL A 118 2.46 4.42 -2.79
C VAL A 118 1.08 3.98 -2.30
N PHE A 119 0.36 4.90 -1.65
CA PHE A 119 -1.08 4.85 -1.43
C PHE A 119 -1.75 5.80 -2.41
N MET A 120 -2.06 5.29 -3.60
CA MET A 120 -2.80 6.02 -4.63
C MET A 120 -3.55 5.05 -5.55
N SER A 121 -4.69 5.50 -6.03
CA SER A 121 -5.40 4.85 -7.13
C SER A 121 -4.78 5.24 -8.48
N PRO A 122 -5.12 4.55 -9.59
CA PRO A 122 -4.69 5.00 -10.92
C PRO A 122 -5.10 6.44 -11.23
N GLN A 123 -6.29 6.89 -10.82
CA GLN A 123 -6.71 8.27 -11.04
C GLN A 123 -5.85 9.26 -10.23
N MET A 124 -5.59 8.97 -8.96
CA MET A 124 -4.70 9.78 -8.12
C MET A 124 -3.29 9.88 -8.71
N ALA A 125 -2.78 8.79 -9.31
CA ALA A 125 -1.49 8.81 -9.99
C ALA A 125 -1.46 9.73 -11.23
N ARG A 126 -2.56 9.75 -12.02
CA ARG A 126 -2.72 10.70 -13.14
C ARG A 126 -2.76 12.15 -12.67
N ASP A 127 -3.37 12.39 -11.54
CA ASP A 127 -3.58 13.73 -10.98
C ASP A 127 -2.41 14.16 -10.07
N SER A 128 -1.40 13.32 -9.91
CA SER A 128 -0.23 13.56 -9.05
C SER A 128 -0.62 13.87 -7.60
N ILE A 129 -1.57 13.13 -7.06
CA ILE A 129 -2.01 13.20 -5.66
C ILE A 129 -1.86 11.85 -4.98
N GLY A 130 -1.89 11.83 -3.66
CA GLY A 130 -1.73 10.63 -2.84
C GLY A 130 -0.51 10.69 -1.94
N LEU A 131 -0.14 9.56 -1.36
CA LEU A 131 0.98 9.43 -0.45
C LEU A 131 2.01 8.45 -1.00
N MET A 132 3.27 8.89 -1.08
CA MET A 132 4.43 8.06 -1.39
C MET A 132 5.28 7.86 -0.13
N LEU A 133 5.51 6.62 0.25
CA LEU A 133 6.42 6.25 1.33
C LEU A 133 7.81 6.04 0.74
N VAL A 134 8.86 6.56 1.37
CA VAL A 134 10.22 6.38 0.84
C VAL A 134 11.15 5.88 1.93
N SER A 135 11.94 4.86 1.64
CA SER A 135 13.07 4.43 2.46
C SER A 135 14.30 4.12 1.61
N GLY A 136 15.48 4.29 2.22
CA GLY A 136 16.78 4.14 1.59
C GLY A 136 17.72 5.30 1.92
N PRO A 137 18.92 5.36 1.31
CA PRO A 137 19.92 6.37 1.66
C PRO A 137 19.40 7.80 1.54
N GLN A 138 19.60 8.61 2.59
CA GLN A 138 19.14 10.02 2.67
C GLN A 138 19.58 10.83 1.45
N ALA A 139 20.84 10.70 1.03
CA ALA A 139 21.36 11.44 -0.12
C ALA A 139 20.61 11.14 -1.43
N LEU A 140 20.15 9.90 -1.61
CA LEU A 140 19.33 9.53 -2.78
C LEU A 140 17.92 10.10 -2.66
N TYR A 141 17.34 10.08 -1.47
CA TYR A 141 16.05 10.70 -1.20
C TYR A 141 16.09 12.21 -1.50
N ASP A 142 17.10 12.93 -0.99
CA ASP A 142 17.25 14.37 -1.20
C ASP A 142 17.37 14.70 -2.69
N ALA A 143 18.15 13.91 -3.44
CA ALA A 143 18.28 14.07 -4.89
C ALA A 143 16.99 13.81 -5.66
N MET A 144 16.10 12.95 -5.12
CA MET A 144 14.85 12.56 -5.77
C MET A 144 13.61 13.25 -5.22
N LEU A 145 13.71 14.05 -4.16
CA LEU A 145 12.56 14.67 -3.51
C LEU A 145 11.71 15.50 -4.50
N ALA A 146 12.32 16.34 -5.30
CA ALA A 146 11.59 17.20 -6.25
C ALA A 146 10.84 16.38 -7.32
N PRO A 147 11.47 15.41 -8.04
CA PRO A 147 10.74 14.60 -9.01
C PRO A 147 9.70 13.68 -8.37
N LEU A 148 9.90 13.16 -7.15
CA LEU A 148 8.92 12.34 -6.46
C LEU A 148 7.72 13.18 -6.00
N SER A 149 7.95 14.38 -5.47
CA SER A 149 6.89 15.33 -5.08
C SER A 149 6.04 15.76 -6.28
N ALA A 150 6.60 15.81 -7.47
CA ALA A 150 5.84 16.08 -8.68
C ALA A 150 4.90 14.90 -9.09
N MET A 151 5.12 13.71 -8.57
CA MET A 151 4.33 12.50 -8.88
C MET A 151 3.20 12.24 -7.90
N THR A 152 3.19 12.89 -6.74
CA THR A 152 2.26 12.61 -5.63
C THR A 152 1.96 13.89 -4.84
N GLY A 153 0.90 13.88 -4.01
CA GLY A 153 0.57 15.01 -3.14
C GLY A 153 1.49 15.12 -1.93
N GLU A 154 1.99 13.99 -1.42
CA GLU A 154 2.84 13.92 -0.23
C GLU A 154 3.92 12.85 -0.41
N VAL A 155 5.15 13.17 0.00
CA VAL A 155 6.26 12.22 0.09
C VAL A 155 6.69 12.12 1.55
N TRP A 156 6.61 10.92 2.10
CA TRP A 156 6.98 10.64 3.49
C TRP A 156 8.24 9.80 3.55
N TYR A 157 9.34 10.42 3.95
CA TYR A 157 10.60 9.71 4.17
C TYR A 157 10.59 9.00 5.52
N LEU A 158 10.86 7.70 5.51
CA LEU A 158 10.81 6.80 6.68
C LEU A 158 12.21 6.40 7.18
N GLY A 159 13.26 7.00 6.62
CA GLY A 159 14.65 6.77 7.03
C GLY A 159 15.41 5.80 6.14
N GLU A 160 16.66 5.54 6.53
CA GLU A 160 17.61 4.78 5.70
C GLU A 160 17.37 3.26 5.73
N GLU A 161 16.65 2.75 6.73
CA GLU A 161 16.31 1.33 6.81
C GLU A 161 15.36 0.95 5.67
N GLY A 162 15.89 0.23 4.70
CA GLY A 162 15.22 -0.04 3.43
C GLY A 162 13.89 -0.81 3.53
N ASP A 163 13.64 -1.52 4.62
CA ASP A 163 12.40 -2.27 4.87
C ASP A 163 11.24 -1.40 5.41
N ARG A 164 11.51 -0.17 5.87
CA ARG A 164 10.49 0.69 6.54
C ARG A 164 9.32 1.03 5.62
N ALA A 165 9.59 1.51 4.41
CA ALA A 165 8.51 1.86 3.47
C ALA A 165 7.68 0.63 3.10
N ALA A 166 8.30 -0.54 2.91
CA ALA A 166 7.60 -1.79 2.65
C ALA A 166 6.71 -2.20 3.84
N ALA A 167 7.22 -2.12 5.09
CA ALA A 167 6.45 -2.44 6.28
C ALA A 167 5.23 -1.52 6.44
N TYR A 168 5.42 -0.21 6.32
CA TYR A 168 4.33 0.75 6.44
C TYR A 168 3.30 0.60 5.31
N LYS A 169 3.75 0.24 4.10
CA LYS A 169 2.85 -0.07 2.99
C LYS A 169 1.94 -1.27 3.30
N ILE A 170 2.46 -2.37 3.83
CA ILE A 170 1.62 -3.52 4.18
C ILE A 170 0.73 -3.25 5.39
N PHE A 171 1.16 -2.43 6.38
CA PHE A 171 0.30 -2.00 7.48
C PHE A 171 -0.93 -1.24 6.96
N GLY A 172 -0.74 -0.25 6.07
CA GLY A 172 -1.86 0.48 5.50
C GLY A 172 -2.76 -0.40 4.62
N ASN A 173 -2.17 -1.27 3.78
CA ASN A 173 -2.95 -2.18 2.94
C ASN A 173 -3.77 -3.17 3.76
N SER A 174 -3.27 -3.65 4.93
CA SER A 174 -4.04 -4.54 5.81
C SER A 174 -5.35 -3.91 6.25
N MET A 175 -5.34 -2.61 6.59
CA MET A 175 -6.56 -1.89 6.96
C MET A 175 -7.52 -1.71 5.79
N LEU A 176 -7.03 -1.51 4.56
CA LEU A 176 -7.91 -1.47 3.37
C LEU A 176 -8.66 -2.79 3.17
N PHE A 177 -7.99 -3.93 3.39
CA PHE A 177 -8.64 -5.24 3.28
C PHE A 177 -9.64 -5.48 4.39
N VAL A 178 -9.33 -5.10 5.63
CA VAL A 178 -10.27 -5.18 6.76
C VAL A 178 -11.51 -4.33 6.51
N ILE A 179 -11.34 -3.10 6.00
CA ILE A 179 -12.47 -2.23 5.67
C ILE A 179 -13.34 -2.85 4.57
N ALA A 180 -12.75 -3.35 3.48
CA ALA A 180 -13.51 -3.98 2.40
C ALA A 180 -14.28 -5.21 2.88
N ALA A 181 -13.65 -6.06 3.69
CA ALA A 181 -14.27 -7.23 4.27
C ALA A 181 -15.37 -6.87 5.31
N GLY A 182 -15.13 -5.84 6.13
CA GLY A 182 -16.12 -5.31 7.06
C GLY A 182 -17.37 -4.74 6.36
N VAL A 183 -17.18 -4.02 5.24
CA VAL A 183 -18.31 -3.57 4.40
C VAL A 183 -19.10 -4.76 3.83
N THR A 184 -18.40 -5.85 3.46
CA THR A 184 -19.08 -7.09 3.03
C THR A 184 -19.99 -7.66 4.16
N ASP A 185 -19.52 -7.64 5.40
CA ASP A 185 -20.31 -8.08 6.54
C ASP A 185 -21.52 -7.15 6.83
N VAL A 186 -21.35 -5.84 6.62
CA VAL A 186 -22.47 -4.88 6.67
C VAL A 186 -23.54 -5.25 5.63
N PHE A 187 -23.13 -5.62 4.41
CA PHE A 187 -24.09 -6.06 3.37
C PHE A 187 -24.74 -7.40 3.72
N ALA A 188 -24.04 -8.32 4.37
CA ALA A 188 -24.63 -9.56 4.86
C ALA A 188 -25.74 -9.30 5.90
N MET A 189 -25.49 -8.42 6.87
CA MET A 189 -26.51 -7.98 7.83
C MET A 189 -27.67 -7.26 7.15
N ALA A 190 -27.41 -6.33 6.25
CA ALA A 190 -28.43 -5.60 5.51
C ALA A 190 -29.35 -6.56 4.75
N LYS A 191 -28.77 -7.56 4.06
CA LYS A 191 -29.52 -8.60 3.35
C LYS A 191 -30.38 -9.45 4.30
N GLY A 192 -29.83 -9.84 5.45
CA GLY A 192 -30.58 -10.58 6.48
C GLY A 192 -31.78 -9.80 7.02
N LEU A 193 -31.66 -8.48 7.09
CA LEU A 193 -32.71 -7.57 7.58
C LEU A 193 -33.63 -7.02 6.47
N GLY A 194 -33.41 -7.40 5.20
CA GLY A 194 -34.18 -6.87 4.06
C GLY A 194 -33.91 -5.40 3.73
N ILE A 195 -32.76 -4.87 4.14
CA ILE A 195 -32.33 -3.48 3.87
C ILE A 195 -31.49 -3.46 2.59
N PRO A 196 -31.75 -2.55 1.62
CA PRO A 196 -30.90 -2.39 0.45
C PRO A 196 -29.45 -2.04 0.86
N ALA A 197 -28.46 -2.62 0.17
CA ALA A 197 -27.03 -2.39 0.47
C ALA A 197 -26.63 -0.92 0.40
N THR A 198 -27.19 -0.14 -0.55
CA THR A 198 -26.99 1.29 -0.68
C THR A 198 -27.46 2.06 0.55
N ASP A 199 -28.62 1.64 1.12
CA ASP A 199 -29.20 2.31 2.27
C ASP A 199 -28.38 2.02 3.54
N ALA A 200 -27.88 0.78 3.70
CA ALA A 200 -27.01 0.41 4.79
C ALA A 200 -25.72 1.26 4.86
N LEU A 201 -25.18 1.69 3.71
CA LEU A 201 -23.99 2.54 3.66
C LEU A 201 -24.27 3.99 4.11
N THR A 202 -25.52 4.43 4.15
CA THR A 202 -25.87 5.82 4.53
C THR A 202 -25.45 6.16 5.95
N VAL A 203 -25.36 5.16 6.85
CA VAL A 203 -24.89 5.35 8.24
C VAL A 203 -23.48 5.98 8.26
N PHE A 204 -22.63 5.63 7.30
CA PHE A 204 -21.24 6.13 7.23
C PHE A 204 -21.13 7.57 6.71
N SER A 205 -22.22 8.16 6.24
CA SER A 205 -22.28 9.61 5.99
C SER A 205 -22.40 10.43 7.30
N LYS A 206 -22.88 9.80 8.38
CA LYS A 206 -23.09 10.42 9.69
C LYS A 206 -22.12 9.92 10.76
N PHE A 207 -21.70 8.65 10.66
CA PHE A 207 -20.76 8.03 11.58
C PHE A 207 -19.49 7.61 10.83
N GLN A 208 -18.36 8.19 11.21
CA GLN A 208 -17.06 7.96 10.56
C GLN A 208 -16.11 7.21 11.49
N PRO A 209 -15.98 5.88 11.38
CA PRO A 209 -15.19 5.07 12.31
C PRO A 209 -13.68 5.23 12.12
N GLY A 210 -13.20 5.87 11.05
CA GLY A 210 -11.77 6.03 10.75
C GLY A 210 -10.97 6.69 11.88
N GLY A 211 -11.57 7.63 12.62
CA GLY A 211 -10.93 8.28 13.78
C GLY A 211 -10.58 7.31 14.92
N LEU A 212 -11.26 6.15 14.99
CA LEU A 212 -10.98 5.13 16.01
C LEU A 212 -9.60 4.48 15.83
N ILE A 213 -9.05 4.47 14.61
CA ILE A 213 -7.71 3.93 14.34
C ILE A 213 -6.69 4.66 15.21
N LYS A 214 -6.72 6.00 15.24
CA LYS A 214 -5.79 6.77 16.08
C LYS A 214 -6.18 6.69 17.55
N ALA A 215 -7.41 7.03 17.90
CA ALA A 215 -7.84 7.16 19.29
C ALA A 215 -7.70 5.83 20.07
N ARG A 216 -8.22 4.71 19.52
CA ARG A 216 -8.12 3.40 20.19
C ARG A 216 -6.76 2.76 19.94
N GLY A 217 -6.19 2.90 18.74
CA GLY A 217 -4.87 2.37 18.43
C GLY A 217 -3.77 2.94 19.33
N ASP A 218 -3.80 4.23 19.66
CA ASP A 218 -2.86 4.85 20.60
C ASP A 218 -2.96 4.25 22.01
N LYS A 219 -4.16 3.95 22.49
CA LYS A 219 -4.38 3.27 23.78
C LYS A 219 -3.87 1.82 23.71
N MET A 220 -4.23 1.08 22.67
CA MET A 220 -3.80 -0.31 22.46
C MET A 220 -2.26 -0.40 22.43
N ALA A 221 -1.58 0.48 21.68
CA ALA A 221 -0.13 0.50 21.57
C ALA A 221 0.58 0.76 22.93
N ARG A 222 -0.04 1.50 23.83
CA ARG A 222 0.45 1.76 25.19
C ARG A 222 -0.04 0.75 26.23
N ARG A 223 -0.77 -0.28 25.82
CA ARG A 223 -1.43 -1.25 26.71
C ARG A 223 -2.41 -0.60 27.69
N ASP A 224 -2.95 0.57 27.37
CA ASP A 224 -4.02 1.19 28.12
C ASP A 224 -5.36 0.57 27.69
N PHE A 225 -5.81 -0.41 28.43
CA PHE A 225 -7.12 -1.06 28.23
C PHE A 225 -8.19 -0.54 29.17
N SER A 226 -8.04 0.66 29.73
CA SER A 226 -9.09 1.32 30.51
C SER A 226 -10.34 1.49 29.66
N ALA A 227 -11.46 0.95 30.12
CA ALA A 227 -12.67 0.78 29.32
C ALA A 227 -13.34 2.11 28.98
N THR A 228 -13.54 2.34 27.68
CA THR A 228 -14.52 3.28 27.13
C THR A 228 -15.68 2.53 26.49
N PHE A 229 -15.46 1.27 26.15
CA PHE A 229 -16.44 0.31 25.68
C PHE A 229 -15.97 -1.10 26.10
N GLU A 230 -16.59 -1.64 27.17
CA GLU A 230 -16.19 -2.93 27.73
C GLU A 230 -16.26 -4.04 26.70
N LEU A 231 -15.26 -4.92 26.70
CA LEU A 231 -15.15 -6.04 25.75
C LEU A 231 -16.36 -6.98 25.83
N LYS A 232 -16.89 -7.26 27.04
CA LYS A 232 -18.12 -8.02 27.23
C LYS A 232 -19.34 -7.41 26.53
N MET A 233 -19.45 -6.08 26.60
CA MET A 233 -20.56 -5.36 25.95
C MET A 233 -20.40 -5.35 24.44
N ALA A 234 -19.18 -5.13 23.96
CA ALA A 234 -18.86 -5.24 22.53
C ALA A 234 -19.15 -6.66 22.00
N ARG A 235 -18.83 -7.71 22.80
CA ARG A 235 -19.13 -9.09 22.43
C ARG A 235 -20.65 -9.38 22.38
N LYS A 236 -21.45 -8.77 23.24
CA LYS A 236 -22.92 -8.81 23.14
C LYS A 236 -23.38 -8.16 21.83
N ASP A 237 -22.87 -6.99 21.47
CA ASP A 237 -23.22 -6.33 20.22
C ASP A 237 -22.80 -7.16 19.00
N MET A 238 -21.62 -7.81 19.06
CA MET A 238 -21.17 -8.76 18.05
C MET A 238 -22.17 -9.92 17.85
N ARG A 239 -22.76 -10.45 18.92
CA ARG A 239 -23.80 -11.49 18.81
C ARG A 239 -25.02 -10.98 18.03
N LEU A 240 -25.47 -9.75 18.31
CA LEU A 240 -26.58 -9.13 17.58
C LEU A 240 -26.27 -8.92 16.10
N MET A 241 -25.01 -8.58 15.76
CA MET A 241 -24.55 -8.45 14.36
C MET A 241 -24.60 -9.79 13.63
N LEU A 242 -24.11 -10.87 14.27
CA LEU A 242 -24.15 -12.22 13.70
C LEU A 242 -25.58 -12.74 13.52
N GLU A 243 -26.48 -12.47 14.47
CA GLU A 243 -27.90 -12.80 14.38
C GLU A 243 -28.59 -12.03 13.25
N ALA A 244 -28.28 -10.75 13.08
CA ALA A 244 -28.85 -9.89 12.03
C ALA A 244 -28.52 -10.39 10.62
N ALA A 245 -27.39 -11.04 10.42
CA ALA A 245 -27.02 -11.62 9.14
C ALA A 245 -27.92 -12.79 8.70
N THR A 246 -28.66 -13.42 9.63
CA THR A 246 -29.67 -14.46 9.34
C THR A 246 -29.10 -15.58 8.44
N GLY A 247 -27.91 -16.10 8.78
CA GLY A 247 -27.25 -17.17 8.03
C GLY A 247 -26.56 -16.73 6.72
N GLN A 248 -26.52 -15.42 6.39
CA GLN A 248 -25.71 -14.94 5.28
C GLN A 248 -24.21 -15.12 5.61
N PRO A 249 -23.37 -15.44 4.62
CA PRO A 249 -21.93 -15.60 4.85
C PRO A 249 -21.29 -14.27 5.29
N MET A 250 -20.47 -14.33 6.34
CA MET A 250 -19.70 -13.20 6.87
C MET A 250 -18.21 -13.49 6.77
N VAL A 251 -17.40 -12.45 6.59
CA VAL A 251 -15.97 -12.56 6.28
C VAL A 251 -15.10 -12.34 7.52
N VAL A 252 -15.35 -11.29 8.31
CA VAL A 252 -14.46 -10.91 9.43
C VAL A 252 -15.11 -11.02 10.80
N LEU A 253 -16.40 -10.69 10.96
CA LEU A 253 -17.03 -10.62 12.28
C LEU A 253 -17.01 -11.96 13.04
N PRO A 254 -17.17 -13.16 12.42
CA PRO A 254 -17.02 -14.42 13.15
C PRO A 254 -15.63 -14.64 13.75
N GLY A 255 -14.57 -14.24 13.03
CA GLY A 255 -13.20 -14.31 13.52
C GLY A 255 -12.94 -13.33 14.67
N ILE A 256 -13.48 -12.12 14.58
CA ILE A 256 -13.39 -11.11 15.64
C ILE A 256 -14.14 -11.62 16.89
N ALA A 257 -15.34 -12.20 16.73
CA ALA A 257 -16.10 -12.79 17.84
C ALA A 257 -15.27 -13.83 18.60
N LYS A 258 -14.58 -14.72 17.88
CA LYS A 258 -13.69 -15.72 18.47
C LYS A 258 -12.54 -15.06 19.26
N ALA A 259 -11.88 -14.05 18.69
CA ALA A 259 -10.81 -13.31 19.36
C ALA A 259 -11.31 -12.60 20.64
N MET A 260 -12.54 -12.06 20.62
CA MET A 260 -13.18 -11.49 21.81
C MET A 260 -13.42 -12.54 22.91
N ASP A 261 -13.94 -13.72 22.53
CA ASP A 261 -14.18 -14.81 23.48
C ASP A 261 -12.87 -15.29 24.13
N GLU A 262 -11.79 -15.41 23.35
CA GLU A 262 -10.46 -15.75 23.85
C GLU A 262 -9.90 -14.71 24.83
N ALA A 263 -10.08 -13.42 24.55
CA ALA A 263 -9.64 -12.35 25.42
C ALA A 263 -10.47 -12.28 26.71
N ILE A 264 -11.78 -12.48 26.63
CA ILE A 264 -12.67 -12.56 27.80
C ILE A 264 -12.28 -13.74 28.70
N ALA A 265 -12.00 -14.92 28.12
CA ALA A 265 -11.53 -16.09 28.88
C ALA A 265 -10.20 -15.86 29.62
N LYS A 266 -9.38 -14.93 29.13
CA LYS A 266 -8.12 -14.50 29.76
C LYS A 266 -8.31 -13.39 30.82
N GLY A 267 -9.53 -13.00 31.14
CA GLY A 267 -9.84 -12.03 32.19
C GLY A 267 -10.10 -10.60 31.71
N HIS A 268 -10.03 -10.33 30.39
CA HIS A 268 -10.18 -8.98 29.81
C HIS A 268 -11.62 -8.55 29.59
N GLY A 269 -12.62 -9.25 30.17
CA GLY A 269 -14.03 -8.98 29.90
C GLY A 269 -14.52 -7.58 30.29
N GLN A 270 -13.93 -6.95 31.32
CA GLN A 270 -14.25 -5.60 31.78
C GLN A 270 -13.30 -4.52 31.21
N ASP A 271 -12.23 -4.95 30.51
CA ASP A 271 -11.34 -4.05 29.83
C ASP A 271 -11.97 -3.48 28.54
N ASP A 272 -11.34 -2.46 27.94
CA ASP A 272 -11.80 -1.90 26.67
C ASP A 272 -11.77 -2.95 25.54
N LEU A 273 -12.64 -2.80 24.55
CA LEU A 273 -12.61 -3.60 23.33
C LEU A 273 -11.20 -3.76 22.74
N GLY A 274 -10.33 -2.75 22.90
CA GLY A 274 -8.93 -2.79 22.47
C GLY A 274 -8.11 -3.92 23.11
N ALA A 275 -8.57 -4.55 24.20
CA ALA A 275 -7.88 -5.64 24.88
C ALA A 275 -7.77 -6.92 24.03
N ILE A 276 -8.46 -7.02 22.87
CA ILE A 276 -8.18 -8.06 21.88
C ILE A 276 -6.72 -8.05 21.40
N ALA A 277 -6.02 -6.91 21.53
CA ALA A 277 -4.60 -6.77 21.18
C ALA A 277 -3.64 -7.15 22.32
N ALA A 278 -4.12 -7.48 23.54
CA ALA A 278 -3.29 -7.69 24.71
C ALA A 278 -2.21 -8.77 24.54
N ALA A 279 -2.43 -9.74 23.65
CA ALA A 279 -1.47 -10.80 23.33
C ALA A 279 -0.39 -10.40 22.31
N VAL A 280 -0.57 -9.30 21.58
CA VAL A 280 0.31 -8.88 20.47
C VAL A 280 1.17 -7.66 20.84
N VAL A 281 0.62 -6.74 21.64
CA VAL A 281 1.36 -5.55 22.10
C VAL A 281 2.18 -5.88 23.35
N LYS A 282 3.45 -5.45 23.40
CA LYS A 282 4.38 -5.68 24.51
C LYS A 282 4.40 -4.50 25.49
#